data_4e1632e18dedf9ca570585a749433a7d
#
_entry.id   4e1632e18dedf9ca570585a749433a7d
#
_cell.length_a   1.000
_cell.length_b   1.000
_cell.length_c   1.000
_cell.angle_alpha   90.00
_cell.angle_beta   90.00
_cell.angle_gamma   90.00
#
_symmetry.space_group_name_H-M   'P 1'
#
loop_
_entity.id
_entity.type
_entity.pdbx_description
1 polymer ?
#
loop_
_entity_poly.entity_id
_entity_poly.type
_entity_poly.pdbx_seq_one_letter_code
_entity_poly.pdbx_strand_id
1 'polypeptide(L)'
;MSSNVDQNVRPDFDELIQKISDYSQSDIEFNDLAMETARHCLMDTLGCGLLALTFDDCKKMLGPFADDVKVKNGMRVPGTSFILDPVKV
;
A
#
# COMPACT_ATOMS: atom_id res chain seq x y z
N MET A 1 28.88 -25.17 18.94
CA MET A 1 28.45 -24.58 17.65
C MET A 1 27.45 -23.45 17.78
N SER A 2 27.61 -22.72 18.84
CA SER A 2 26.84 -21.48 19.04
C SER A 2 27.32 -20.31 18.18
N SER A 3 28.49 -20.45 17.57
CA SER A 3 29.14 -19.37 16.83
C SER A 3 28.37 -18.85 15.60
N ASN A 4 27.50 -19.68 15.02
CA ASN A 4 26.73 -19.28 13.85
C ASN A 4 25.57 -18.33 14.17
N VAL A 5 25.10 -18.36 15.40
CA VAL A 5 24.01 -17.46 15.84
C VAL A 5 24.57 -16.06 16.06
N ASP A 6 25.76 -15.98 16.63
CA ASP A 6 26.40 -14.70 16.93
C ASP A 6 26.93 -13.98 15.67
N GLN A 7 27.11 -14.72 14.58
CA GLN A 7 27.58 -14.19 13.31
C GLN A 7 26.45 -13.85 12.34
N ASN A 8 25.19 -14.09 12.72
CA ASN A 8 24.03 -13.78 11.88
C ASN A 8 23.67 -12.29 12.01
N VAL A 9 24.63 -11.44 11.77
CA VAL A 9 24.46 -9.99 11.76
C VAL A 9 23.90 -9.59 10.38
N ARG A 10 22.84 -8.81 10.38
CA ARG A 10 22.31 -8.26 9.13
C ARG A 10 23.38 -7.38 8.47
N PRO A 11 23.69 -7.59 7.18
CA PRO A 11 24.58 -6.70 6.47
C PRO A 11 24.01 -5.29 6.38
N ASP A 12 24.87 -4.32 6.14
CA ASP A 12 24.43 -2.94 5.92
C ASP A 12 23.46 -2.86 4.75
N PHE A 13 22.53 -1.92 4.84
CA PHE A 13 21.60 -1.68 3.76
C PHE A 13 22.35 -1.21 2.50
N ASP A 14 21.85 -1.67 1.37
CA ASP A 14 22.32 -1.23 0.07
C ASP A 14 22.17 0.29 -0.08
N GLU A 15 23.12 0.90 -0.76
CA GLU A 15 23.18 2.35 -0.97
C GLU A 15 21.91 2.89 -1.64
N LEU A 16 21.35 2.15 -2.59
CA LEU A 16 20.11 2.54 -3.28
C LEU A 16 18.93 2.59 -2.31
N ILE A 17 18.80 1.60 -1.44
CA ILE A 17 17.75 1.55 -0.44
C ILE A 17 17.88 2.72 0.53
N GLN A 18 19.09 3.05 0.95
CA GLN A 18 19.35 4.20 1.82
C GLN A 18 18.95 5.51 1.15
N LYS A 19 19.30 5.69 -0.11
CA LYS A 19 18.92 6.89 -0.88
C LYS A 19 17.41 7.04 -1.02
N ILE A 20 16.70 5.95 -1.29
CA ILE A 20 15.23 5.96 -1.39
C ILE A 20 14.61 6.31 -0.05
N SER A 21 15.10 5.72 1.03
CA SER A 21 14.62 6.00 2.38
C SER A 21 14.85 7.46 2.77
N ASP A 22 16.05 7.97 2.55
CA ASP A 22 16.41 9.36 2.86
C ASP A 22 15.55 10.35 2.06
N TYR A 23 15.34 10.06 0.78
CA TYR A 23 14.47 10.87 -0.08
C TYR A 23 13.03 10.88 0.43
N SER A 24 12.48 9.73 0.78
CA SER A 24 11.09 9.63 1.24
C SER A 24 10.84 10.34 2.57
N GLN A 25 11.87 10.48 3.39
CA GLN A 25 11.77 11.15 4.69
C GLN A 25 12.21 12.62 4.64
N SER A 26 12.73 13.07 3.51
CA SER A 26 13.17 14.44 3.36
C SER A 26 11.99 15.41 3.18
N ASP A 27 12.19 16.63 3.65
CA ASP A 27 11.21 17.70 3.49
C ASP A 27 11.45 18.39 2.15
N ILE A 28 10.76 17.92 1.12
CA ILE A 28 10.91 18.39 -0.25
C ILE A 28 9.67 19.20 -0.65
N GLU A 29 9.90 20.42 -1.13
CA GLU A 29 8.86 21.20 -1.79
C GLU A 29 8.76 20.78 -3.25
N PHE A 30 7.58 20.39 -3.66
CA PHE A 30 7.29 20.04 -5.05
C PHE A 30 6.68 21.25 -5.77
N ASN A 31 7.01 21.42 -7.04
CA ASN A 31 6.39 22.47 -7.84
C ASN A 31 4.92 22.16 -8.16
N ASP A 32 4.19 23.16 -8.63
CA ASP A 32 2.75 23.03 -8.91
C ASP A 32 2.46 21.97 -9.97
N LEU A 33 3.30 21.87 -11.01
CA LEU A 33 3.15 20.87 -12.05
C LEU A 33 3.28 19.45 -11.50
N ALA A 34 4.25 19.20 -10.63
CA ALA A 34 4.44 17.89 -10.00
C ALA A 34 3.23 17.52 -9.14
N MET A 35 2.71 18.47 -8.37
CA MET A 35 1.54 18.25 -7.51
C MET A 35 0.28 18.00 -8.34
N GLU A 36 0.08 18.74 -9.42
CA GLU A 36 -1.05 18.56 -10.32
C GLU A 36 -1.00 17.20 -11.01
N THR A 37 0.17 16.80 -11.50
CA THR A 37 0.38 15.49 -12.13
C THR A 37 0.10 14.36 -11.14
N ALA A 38 0.60 14.47 -9.91
CA ALA A 38 0.34 13.49 -8.85
C ALA A 38 -1.17 13.36 -8.55
N ARG A 39 -1.87 14.48 -8.52
CA ARG A 39 -3.33 14.49 -8.33
C ARG A 39 -4.05 13.77 -9.46
N HIS A 40 -3.68 14.02 -10.71
CA HIS A 40 -4.25 13.33 -11.85
C HIS A 40 -3.98 11.84 -11.83
N CYS A 41 -2.76 11.42 -11.47
CA CYS A 41 -2.40 10.00 -11.30
C CYS A 41 -3.25 9.33 -10.20
N LEU A 42 -3.45 10.02 -9.09
CA LEU A 42 -4.31 9.51 -8.01
C LEU A 42 -5.76 9.35 -8.47
N MET A 43 -6.30 10.35 -9.14
CA MET A 43 -7.66 10.30 -9.68
C MET A 43 -7.84 9.16 -10.67
N ASP A 44 -6.88 8.96 -11.57
CA ASP A 44 -6.89 7.86 -12.53
C ASP A 44 -6.85 6.49 -11.82
N THR A 45 -5.97 6.35 -10.85
CA THR A 45 -5.84 5.11 -10.06
C THR A 45 -7.13 4.79 -9.30
N LEU A 46 -7.71 5.77 -8.62
CA LEU A 46 -8.97 5.58 -7.90
C LEU A 46 -10.13 5.29 -8.86
N GLY A 47 -10.18 5.95 -10.00
CA GLY A 47 -11.18 5.71 -11.03
C GLY A 47 -11.10 4.28 -11.56
N CYS A 48 -9.91 3.79 -11.83
CA CYS A 48 -9.68 2.40 -12.25
C CYS A 48 -10.14 1.41 -11.18
N GLY A 49 -9.82 1.68 -9.92
CA GLY A 49 -10.24 0.84 -8.80
C GLY A 49 -11.76 0.78 -8.66
N LEU A 50 -12.44 1.92 -8.76
CA LEU A 50 -13.90 1.96 -8.70
C LEU A 50 -14.55 1.27 -9.90
N LEU A 51 -14.00 1.45 -11.09
CA LEU A 51 -14.48 0.75 -12.28
C LEU A 51 -14.30 -0.76 -12.16
N ALA A 52 -13.21 -1.22 -11.56
CA ALA A 52 -12.95 -2.64 -11.34
C ALA A 52 -14.06 -3.33 -10.52
N LEU A 53 -14.77 -2.60 -9.68
CA LEU A 53 -15.90 -3.14 -8.91
C LEU A 53 -17.08 -3.58 -9.79
N THR A 54 -17.12 -3.17 -11.05
CA THR A 54 -18.13 -3.59 -12.02
C THR A 54 -17.80 -4.92 -12.73
N PHE A 55 -16.58 -5.43 -12.56
CA PHE A 55 -16.13 -6.66 -13.22
C PHE A 55 -16.03 -7.81 -12.22
N ASP A 56 -16.69 -8.92 -12.51
CA ASP A 56 -16.69 -10.08 -11.63
C ASP A 56 -15.29 -10.64 -11.38
N ASP A 57 -14.46 -10.68 -12.40
CA ASP A 57 -13.09 -11.17 -12.26
C ASP A 57 -12.24 -10.32 -11.30
N CYS A 58 -12.49 -9.03 -11.27
CA CYS A 58 -11.79 -8.12 -10.35
C CYS A 58 -12.29 -8.27 -8.91
N LYS A 59 -13.50 -8.75 -8.70
CA LYS A 59 -14.11 -8.91 -7.37
C LYS A 59 -13.82 -10.25 -6.70
N LYS A 60 -13.21 -11.20 -7.38
CA LYS A 60 -13.00 -12.55 -6.87
C LYS A 60 -12.28 -12.62 -5.53
N MET A 61 -11.32 -11.72 -5.33
CA MET A 61 -10.50 -11.68 -4.12
C MET A 61 -10.93 -10.60 -3.15
N LEU A 62 -12.01 -9.90 -3.47
CA LEU A 62 -12.49 -8.79 -2.67
C LEU A 62 -13.41 -9.29 -1.55
N GLY A 63 -13.18 -8.80 -0.36
CA GLY A 63 -14.03 -9.05 0.78
C GLY A 63 -13.34 -9.80 1.91
N PRO A 64 -14.05 -9.98 3.04
CA PRO A 64 -13.52 -10.69 4.19
C PRO A 64 -13.45 -12.20 3.94
N PHE A 65 -12.75 -12.91 4.81
CA PHE A 65 -12.69 -14.39 4.75
C PHE A 65 -14.04 -15.07 4.98
N ALA A 66 -14.90 -14.44 5.74
CA ALA A 66 -16.27 -14.92 6.00
C ALA A 66 -17.24 -13.77 5.76
N ASP A 67 -18.45 -14.10 5.31
CA ASP A 67 -19.48 -13.12 5.00
C ASP A 67 -19.83 -12.27 6.23
N ASP A 68 -20.05 -10.99 6.00
CA ASP A 68 -20.47 -10.00 7.00
C ASP A 68 -19.48 -9.75 8.15
N VAL A 69 -18.26 -10.26 8.07
CA VAL A 69 -17.22 -9.99 9.06
C VAL A 69 -16.57 -8.64 8.79
N LYS A 70 -16.52 -7.80 9.83
CA LYS A 70 -15.82 -6.51 9.80
C LYS A 70 -14.71 -6.51 10.81
N VAL A 71 -13.53 -6.02 10.40
CA VAL A 71 -12.36 -5.91 11.29
C VAL A 71 -12.53 -4.66 12.15
N LYS A 72 -12.43 -4.81 13.47
CA LYS A 72 -12.42 -3.67 14.39
C LYS A 72 -11.20 -2.79 14.10
N ASN A 73 -11.42 -1.49 13.94
CA ASN A 73 -10.40 -0.53 13.55
C ASN A 73 -9.74 -0.85 12.19
N GLY A 74 -10.46 -1.57 11.34
CA GLY A 74 -9.98 -1.87 9.99
C GLY A 74 -10.13 -0.69 9.03
N MET A 75 -9.79 -0.94 7.79
CA MET A 75 -9.83 0.05 6.73
C MET A 75 -10.95 -0.28 5.73
N ARG A 76 -11.63 0.76 5.27
CA ARG A 76 -12.68 0.59 4.27
C ARG A 76 -12.09 0.45 2.88
N VAL A 77 -12.58 -0.52 2.12
CA VAL A 77 -12.31 -0.60 0.69
C VAL A 77 -13.16 0.46 -0.03
N PRO A 78 -12.56 1.40 -0.78
CA PRO A 78 -13.30 2.45 -1.48
C PRO A 78 -14.42 1.88 -2.37
N GLY A 79 -15.59 2.49 -2.30
CA GLY A 79 -16.75 2.06 -3.09
C GLY A 79 -17.52 0.85 -2.53
N THR A 80 -17.14 0.35 -1.37
CA THR A 80 -17.77 -0.81 -0.72
C THR A 80 -18.10 -0.52 0.73
N SER A 81 -18.84 -1.45 1.36
CA SER A 81 -19.07 -1.45 2.81
C SER A 81 -18.06 -2.33 3.57
N PHE A 82 -17.10 -2.94 2.88
CA PHE A 82 -16.12 -3.80 3.50
C PHE A 82 -15.15 -3.01 4.38
N ILE A 83 -14.92 -3.52 5.58
CA ILE A 83 -13.90 -3.01 6.51
C ILE A 83 -12.96 -4.17 6.80
N LEU A 84 -11.77 -4.10 6.23
CA LEU A 84 -10.81 -5.19 6.19
C LEU A 84 -9.52 -4.80 6.90
N ASP A 85 -8.68 -5.81 7.18
CA ASP A 85 -7.34 -5.57 7.66
C ASP A 85 -6.46 -4.93 6.55
N PRO A 86 -5.34 -4.28 6.90
CA PRO A 86 -4.53 -3.55 5.92
C PRO A 86 -3.96 -4.40 4.78
N VAL A 87 -3.88 -5.71 4.95
CA VAL A 87 -3.37 -6.62 3.92
C VAL A 87 -4.46 -6.94 2.89
N LYS A 88 -5.71 -7.01 3.35
CA LYS A 88 -6.86 -7.37 2.52
C LYS A 88 -7.51 -6.19 1.79
N VAL A 89 -7.29 -4.98 2.29
CA VAL A 89 -7.90 -3.77 1.73
C VAL A 89 -7.26 -3.29 0.41
#